data_c9b4a4594408a2d38c1a5304346b2d81
#
_entry.id   c9b4a4594408a2d38c1a5304346b2d81
#
_cell.length_a   1.000
_cell.length_b   1.000
_cell.length_c   1.000
_cell.angle_alpha   90.00
_cell.angle_beta   90.00
_cell.angle_gamma   90.00
#
_symmetry.space_group_name_H-M   'P 1'
#
loop_
_entity.id
_entity.type
_entity.pdbx_description
1 polymer ?
#
loop_
_entity_poly.entity_id
_entity_poly.type
_entity_poly.pdbx_seq_one_letter_code
_entity_poly.pdbx_strand_id
1 'polypeptide(L)'
;NFKAGVFTNFSQDHLDYHNNMRSYLNAKLILFKEILQKESKAISDKEIIPFKSLKKITKKRKIKLIEIKNKFNKIKDEFKYSESDFKIKNLAMAVEVVKMCGLKESLIYNSIKKLKDVSGRLELVRSFANNIKVFVDYAHTPDALLKTLSSLKNKYGDNISVVFGCGGDRDKNKRPFMAKIANENCKKVYITDDNPRNEDPKIIRKVLLKKIKKNKSFDIGDRALAIKKAIQNADPNEIIL
;
A
#
# COMPACT_ATOMS: atom_id res chain seq x y z
N ASN A 1 -19.92 -18.72 8.73
CA ASN A 1 -19.65 -18.05 10.02
C ASN A 1 -18.20 -17.58 10.06
N PHE A 2 -17.98 -16.28 10.23
CA PHE A 2 -16.62 -15.71 10.35
C PHE A 2 -16.21 -15.68 11.82
N LYS A 3 -15.07 -16.31 12.15
CA LYS A 3 -14.49 -16.24 13.51
C LYS A 3 -13.82 -14.90 13.79
N ALA A 4 -13.39 -14.20 12.74
CA ALA A 4 -12.75 -12.90 12.85
C ALA A 4 -12.99 -12.00 11.64
N GLY A 5 -12.91 -10.69 11.87
CA GLY A 5 -12.82 -9.66 10.86
C GLY A 5 -11.59 -8.78 11.08
N VAL A 6 -10.87 -8.49 10.01
CA VAL A 6 -9.69 -7.63 10.07
C VAL A 6 -9.96 -6.32 9.35
N PHE A 7 -9.74 -5.20 10.04
CA PHE A 7 -9.80 -3.88 9.42
C PHE A 7 -8.37 -3.35 9.26
N THR A 8 -7.83 -3.46 8.05
CA THR A 8 -6.40 -3.20 7.77
C THR A 8 -6.07 -1.73 7.65
N ASN A 9 -6.81 -1.01 6.80
CA ASN A 9 -6.59 0.41 6.53
C ASN A 9 -7.86 1.09 5.99
N PHE A 10 -7.82 2.42 5.94
CA PHE A 10 -8.85 3.22 5.30
C PHE A 10 -8.23 4.48 4.71
N SER A 11 -8.18 4.54 3.40
CA SER A 11 -7.69 5.68 2.62
C SER A 11 -8.54 5.84 1.36
N GLN A 12 -8.36 6.93 0.63
CA GLN A 12 -9.14 7.18 -0.59
C GLN A 12 -8.92 6.07 -1.62
N ASP A 13 -9.99 5.36 -1.90
CA ASP A 13 -10.11 4.37 -2.98
C ASP A 13 -11.59 4.11 -3.27
N HIS A 14 -11.89 3.46 -4.41
CA HIS A 14 -13.24 3.03 -4.78
C HIS A 14 -14.30 4.16 -4.83
N LEU A 15 -13.90 5.42 -5.05
CA LEU A 15 -14.84 6.54 -5.21
C LEU A 15 -15.50 6.57 -6.60
N ASP A 16 -15.07 5.70 -7.50
CA ASP A 16 -15.78 5.34 -8.73
C ASP A 16 -17.05 4.54 -8.48
N TYR A 17 -17.11 3.78 -7.37
CA TYR A 17 -18.26 3.01 -6.93
C TYR A 17 -19.01 3.67 -5.77
N HIS A 18 -18.30 4.23 -4.81
CA HIS A 18 -18.87 4.91 -3.66
C HIS A 18 -18.89 6.42 -3.89
N ASN A 19 -20.05 7.07 -3.66
CA ASN A 19 -20.18 8.52 -3.87
C ASN A 19 -19.24 9.38 -3.01
N ASN A 20 -18.78 8.85 -1.87
CA ASN A 20 -17.88 9.56 -0.95
C ASN A 20 -17.23 8.58 0.05
N MET A 21 -16.24 9.09 0.76
CA MET A 21 -15.51 8.33 1.80
C MET A 21 -16.42 7.79 2.91
N ARG A 22 -17.51 8.48 3.25
CA ARG A 22 -18.45 8.03 4.29
C ARG A 22 -19.23 6.79 3.85
N SER A 23 -19.72 6.76 2.61
CA SER A 23 -20.40 5.58 2.06
C SER A 23 -19.42 4.40 1.93
N TYR A 24 -18.20 4.64 1.49
CA TYR A 24 -17.14 3.63 1.45
C TYR A 24 -16.84 3.05 2.84
N LEU A 25 -16.66 3.93 3.85
CA LEU A 25 -16.46 3.47 5.23
C LEU A 25 -17.64 2.64 5.74
N ASN A 26 -18.86 3.09 5.49
CA ASN A 26 -20.05 2.36 5.92
C ASN A 26 -20.12 0.96 5.32
N ALA A 27 -19.81 0.81 4.03
CA ALA A 27 -19.71 -0.49 3.37
C ALA A 27 -18.66 -1.40 4.03
N LYS A 28 -17.47 -0.90 4.30
CA LYS A 28 -16.42 -1.66 5.03
C LYS A 28 -16.87 -2.07 6.44
N LEU A 29 -17.65 -1.23 7.12
CA LEU A 29 -18.12 -1.50 8.48
C LEU A 29 -19.28 -2.51 8.54
N ILE A 30 -19.93 -2.86 7.44
CA ILE A 30 -20.99 -3.89 7.39
C ILE A 30 -20.49 -5.20 7.99
N LEU A 31 -19.25 -5.62 7.68
CA LEU A 31 -18.66 -6.82 8.26
C LEU A 31 -18.77 -6.84 9.79
N PHE A 32 -18.49 -5.71 10.43
CA PHE A 32 -18.48 -5.58 11.90
C PHE A 32 -19.84 -5.24 12.50
N LYS A 33 -20.71 -4.57 11.74
CA LYS A 33 -22.07 -4.18 12.18
C LYS A 33 -23.07 -5.33 12.10
N GLU A 34 -22.95 -6.16 11.05
CA GLU A 34 -24.02 -7.07 10.65
C GLU A 34 -23.55 -8.52 10.55
N ILE A 35 -22.38 -8.76 9.92
CA ILE A 35 -21.96 -10.11 9.49
C ILE A 35 -21.24 -10.88 10.61
N LEU A 36 -20.34 -10.24 11.34
CA LEU A 36 -19.63 -10.89 12.44
C LEU A 36 -20.62 -11.25 13.56
N GLN A 37 -20.50 -12.46 14.07
CA GLN A 37 -21.34 -12.93 15.18
C GLN A 37 -20.82 -12.41 16.53
N LYS A 38 -21.66 -12.53 17.57
CA LYS A 38 -21.23 -12.37 18.96
C LYS A 38 -20.05 -13.33 19.21
N GLU A 39 -19.12 -12.90 20.07
CA GLU A 39 -17.89 -13.66 20.40
C GLU A 39 -16.84 -13.76 19.27
N SER A 40 -17.14 -13.34 18.03
CA SER A 40 -16.13 -13.14 17.02
C SER A 40 -15.11 -12.10 17.47
N LYS A 41 -13.98 -12.06 16.78
CA LYS A 41 -12.92 -11.08 17.07
C LYS A 41 -12.81 -10.07 15.93
N ALA A 42 -12.62 -8.82 16.27
CA ALA A 42 -12.23 -7.77 15.33
C ALA A 42 -10.75 -7.44 15.58
N ILE A 43 -9.96 -7.34 14.53
CA ILE A 43 -8.53 -7.04 14.61
C ILE A 43 -8.27 -5.76 13.85
N SER A 44 -7.54 -4.83 14.45
CA SER A 44 -7.19 -3.57 13.79
C SER A 44 -6.02 -2.87 14.47
N ASP A 45 -5.43 -1.92 13.73
CA ASP A 45 -4.51 -0.94 14.28
C ASP A 45 -5.29 0.24 14.85
N LYS A 46 -4.94 0.69 16.06
CA LYS A 46 -5.57 1.86 16.68
C LYS A 46 -5.29 3.18 15.96
N GLU A 47 -4.27 3.23 15.10
CA GLU A 47 -3.87 4.44 14.36
C GLU A 47 -4.73 4.69 13.12
N ILE A 48 -5.58 3.76 12.72
CA ILE A 48 -6.47 3.98 11.59
C ILE A 48 -7.56 5.00 11.91
N ILE A 49 -7.88 5.86 10.96
CA ILE A 49 -8.89 6.92 11.11
C ILE A 49 -10.23 6.40 11.69
N PRO A 50 -10.82 5.30 11.21
CA PRO A 50 -12.13 4.83 11.69
C PRO A 50 -12.07 3.99 12.97
N PHE A 51 -10.92 3.91 13.66
CA PHE A 51 -10.78 3.05 14.86
C PHE A 51 -11.82 3.35 15.95
N LYS A 52 -12.10 4.62 16.21
CA LYS A 52 -13.13 5.01 17.19
C LYS A 52 -14.50 4.46 16.82
N SER A 53 -14.87 4.52 15.55
CA SER A 53 -16.13 3.95 15.04
C SER A 53 -16.16 2.44 15.16
N LEU A 54 -15.07 1.77 14.80
CA LEU A 54 -14.91 0.32 14.94
C LEU A 54 -15.04 -0.10 16.40
N LYS A 55 -14.38 0.59 17.32
CA LYS A 55 -14.46 0.33 18.79
C LYS A 55 -15.88 0.48 19.32
N LYS A 56 -16.63 1.51 18.88
CA LYS A 56 -18.04 1.69 19.27
C LYS A 56 -18.92 0.55 18.78
N ILE A 57 -18.72 0.13 17.52
CA ILE A 57 -19.50 -0.97 16.91
C ILE A 57 -19.21 -2.29 17.63
N THR A 58 -17.95 -2.64 17.83
CA THR A 58 -17.55 -3.90 18.46
C THR A 58 -18.04 -3.98 19.89
N LYS A 59 -18.01 -2.88 20.66
CA LYS A 59 -18.56 -2.81 22.01
C LYS A 59 -20.08 -3.07 22.00
N LYS A 60 -20.84 -2.40 21.11
CA LYS A 60 -22.30 -2.59 20.98
C LYS A 60 -22.66 -4.03 20.60
N ARG A 61 -21.86 -4.64 19.72
CA ARG A 61 -22.08 -5.99 19.18
C ARG A 61 -21.52 -7.12 20.08
N LYS A 62 -20.87 -6.79 21.20
CA LYS A 62 -20.14 -7.73 22.07
C LYS A 62 -19.08 -8.55 21.32
N ILE A 63 -18.39 -7.91 20.37
CA ILE A 63 -17.27 -8.45 19.60
C ILE A 63 -15.98 -8.01 20.28
N LYS A 64 -15.06 -8.95 20.53
CA LYS A 64 -13.76 -8.63 21.13
C LYS A 64 -12.86 -7.89 20.12
N LEU A 65 -12.49 -6.63 20.41
CA LEU A 65 -11.53 -5.87 19.60
C LEU A 65 -10.11 -6.13 20.06
N ILE A 66 -9.25 -6.54 19.13
CA ILE A 66 -7.82 -6.79 19.32
C ILE A 66 -7.03 -5.68 18.62
N GLU A 67 -6.24 -4.96 19.38
CA GLU A 67 -5.30 -3.94 18.89
C GLU A 67 -3.92 -4.57 18.65
N ILE A 68 -3.33 -4.32 17.48
CA ILE A 68 -2.08 -4.99 17.09
C ILE A 68 -0.80 -4.36 17.66
N LYS A 69 -0.86 -3.21 18.34
CA LYS A 69 0.32 -2.42 18.76
C LYS A 69 1.41 -3.26 19.43
N ASN A 70 1.05 -4.07 20.42
CA ASN A 70 2.02 -4.90 21.14
C ASN A 70 2.63 -6.01 20.26
N LYS A 71 1.83 -6.57 19.34
CA LYS A 71 2.31 -7.56 18.38
C LYS A 71 3.20 -6.94 17.31
N PHE A 72 2.89 -5.75 16.85
CA PHE A 72 3.73 -4.99 15.94
C PHE A 72 5.13 -4.81 16.52
N ASN A 73 5.23 -4.30 17.75
CA ASN A 73 6.51 -4.09 18.42
C ASN A 73 7.28 -5.42 18.56
N LYS A 74 6.64 -6.47 19.08
CA LYS A 74 7.26 -7.78 19.21
C LYS A 74 7.82 -8.32 17.88
N ILE A 75 7.05 -8.25 16.80
CA ILE A 75 7.49 -8.71 15.48
C ILE A 75 8.63 -7.85 14.95
N LYS A 76 8.56 -6.53 15.12
CA LYS A 76 9.60 -5.60 14.70
C LYS A 76 10.94 -5.90 15.37
N ASP A 77 10.90 -6.15 16.66
CA ASP A 77 12.11 -6.41 17.46
C ASP A 77 12.72 -7.80 17.18
N GLU A 78 11.88 -8.85 17.11
CA GLU A 78 12.34 -10.23 16.89
C GLU A 78 12.91 -10.47 15.50
N PHE A 79 12.32 -9.83 14.49
CA PHE A 79 12.67 -10.19 13.12
C PHE A 79 13.68 -9.25 12.47
N LYS A 80 14.11 -8.16 13.14
CA LYS A 80 15.03 -7.15 12.59
C LYS A 80 14.77 -6.86 11.09
N TYR A 81 13.54 -7.13 10.65
CA TYR A 81 13.16 -6.90 9.27
C TYR A 81 13.25 -5.40 9.03
N SER A 82 14.12 -5.01 8.15
CA SER A 82 14.15 -3.66 7.58
C SER A 82 12.91 -3.39 6.71
N GLU A 83 11.83 -4.08 7.02
CA GLU A 83 10.56 -4.03 6.32
C GLU A 83 9.81 -2.76 6.67
N SER A 84 9.04 -2.30 5.73
CA SER A 84 8.15 -1.16 5.93
C SER A 84 7.13 -1.45 7.04
N ASP A 85 6.84 -0.45 7.85
CA ASP A 85 5.89 -0.57 8.98
C ASP A 85 4.53 -1.16 8.55
N PHE A 86 4.08 -0.88 7.32
CA PHE A 86 2.82 -1.46 6.83
C PHE A 86 2.90 -2.97 6.60
N LYS A 87 4.04 -3.52 6.16
CA LYS A 87 4.24 -4.97 6.04
C LYS A 87 4.21 -5.63 7.43
N ILE A 88 4.88 -5.02 8.41
CA ILE A 88 4.89 -5.50 9.79
C ILE A 88 3.49 -5.43 10.42
N LYS A 89 2.72 -4.36 10.17
CA LYS A 89 1.32 -4.25 10.61
C LYS A 89 0.44 -5.34 10.02
N ASN A 90 0.57 -5.61 8.72
CA ASN A 90 -0.17 -6.70 8.06
C ASN A 90 0.22 -8.06 8.65
N LEU A 91 1.49 -8.30 8.91
CA LEU A 91 1.98 -9.52 9.53
C LEU A 91 1.44 -9.67 10.96
N ALA A 92 1.43 -8.60 11.76
CA ALA A 92 0.87 -8.61 13.11
C ALA A 92 -0.63 -8.97 13.10
N MET A 93 -1.40 -8.45 12.14
CA MET A 93 -2.80 -8.81 11.95
C MET A 93 -2.95 -10.29 11.56
N ALA A 94 -2.13 -10.78 10.63
CA ALA A 94 -2.13 -12.18 10.22
C ALA A 94 -1.81 -13.12 11.38
N VAL A 95 -0.82 -12.80 12.23
CA VAL A 95 -0.49 -13.56 13.45
C VAL A 95 -1.71 -13.68 14.35
N GLU A 96 -2.44 -12.59 14.59
CA GLU A 96 -3.64 -12.66 15.45
C GLU A 96 -4.75 -13.52 14.83
N VAL A 97 -4.92 -13.50 13.49
CA VAL A 97 -5.87 -14.38 12.80
C VAL A 97 -5.47 -15.85 12.95
N VAL A 98 -4.22 -16.19 12.69
CA VAL A 98 -3.72 -17.57 12.72
C VAL A 98 -3.77 -18.16 14.15
N LYS A 99 -3.52 -17.35 15.18
CA LYS A 99 -3.72 -17.75 16.58
C LYS A 99 -5.18 -18.18 16.86
N MET A 100 -6.14 -17.54 16.23
CA MET A 100 -7.56 -17.93 16.39
C MET A 100 -7.92 -19.25 15.69
N CYS A 101 -7.05 -19.71 14.77
CA CYS A 101 -7.18 -21.04 14.18
C CYS A 101 -6.62 -22.17 15.09
N GLY A 102 -6.17 -21.82 16.30
CA GLY A 102 -5.67 -22.80 17.28
C GLY A 102 -4.18 -23.16 17.15
N LEU A 103 -3.44 -22.47 16.27
CA LEU A 103 -2.01 -22.73 16.13
C LEU A 103 -1.22 -22.18 17.34
N LYS A 104 -0.25 -22.96 17.80
CA LYS A 104 0.66 -22.57 18.89
C LYS A 104 1.53 -21.38 18.47
N GLU A 105 1.73 -20.44 19.37
CA GLU A 105 2.49 -19.21 19.10
C GLU A 105 3.91 -19.50 18.61
N SER A 106 4.58 -20.51 19.17
CA SER A 106 5.92 -20.94 18.74
C SER A 106 5.97 -21.38 17.27
N LEU A 107 4.96 -22.13 16.81
CA LEU A 107 4.88 -22.54 15.40
C LEU A 107 4.66 -21.35 14.46
N ILE A 108 3.83 -20.41 14.88
CA ILE A 108 3.56 -19.19 14.11
C ILE A 108 4.86 -18.38 13.92
N TYR A 109 5.60 -18.12 15.02
CA TYR A 109 6.84 -17.34 14.94
C TYR A 109 7.94 -18.08 14.17
N ASN A 110 8.06 -19.39 14.29
CA ASN A 110 8.98 -20.19 13.48
C ASN A 110 8.63 -20.14 11.99
N SER A 111 7.34 -20.06 11.65
CA SER A 111 6.89 -19.95 10.26
C SER A 111 7.17 -18.55 9.68
N ILE A 112 7.10 -17.49 10.48
CA ILE A 112 7.41 -16.13 10.03
C ILE A 112 8.84 -16.04 9.47
N LYS A 113 9.80 -16.72 10.09
CA LYS A 113 11.20 -16.77 9.63
C LYS A 113 11.38 -17.36 8.24
N LYS A 114 10.40 -18.12 7.77
CA LYS A 114 10.40 -18.81 6.47
C LYS A 114 9.55 -18.09 5.41
N LEU A 115 8.88 -16.98 5.78
CA LEU A 115 8.07 -16.23 4.85
C LEU A 115 8.97 -15.60 3.76
N LYS A 116 8.51 -15.74 2.53
CA LYS A 116 9.10 -15.06 1.37
C LYS A 116 8.36 -13.76 1.12
N ASP A 117 9.04 -12.81 0.47
CA ASP A 117 8.39 -11.60 -0.01
C ASP A 117 7.24 -11.94 -0.96
N VAL A 118 6.20 -11.12 -0.90
CA VAL A 118 5.05 -11.25 -1.79
C VAL A 118 5.38 -10.56 -3.10
N SER A 119 5.28 -11.30 -4.20
CA SER A 119 5.55 -10.74 -5.54
C SER A 119 4.69 -9.51 -5.81
N GLY A 120 5.30 -8.49 -6.38
CA GLY A 120 4.64 -7.20 -6.68
C GLY A 120 4.26 -6.37 -5.45
N ARG A 121 4.83 -6.64 -4.27
CA ARG A 121 4.60 -5.86 -3.05
C ARG A 121 5.91 -5.34 -2.46
N LEU A 122 6.36 -4.18 -2.94
CA LEU A 122 7.67 -3.60 -2.63
C LEU A 122 8.78 -4.65 -2.82
N GLU A 123 8.68 -5.36 -3.94
CA GLU A 123 9.58 -6.44 -4.32
C GLU A 123 10.84 -5.88 -4.99
N LEU A 124 12.01 -6.25 -4.48
CA LEU A 124 13.26 -5.97 -5.17
C LEU A 124 13.43 -6.94 -6.35
N VAL A 125 13.19 -6.46 -7.56
CA VAL A 125 13.26 -7.29 -8.78
C VAL A 125 14.69 -7.41 -9.30
N ARG A 126 15.47 -6.33 -9.21
CA ARG A 126 16.84 -6.31 -9.75
C ARG A 126 17.74 -5.34 -9.02
N SER A 127 19.00 -5.73 -8.87
CA SER A 127 20.11 -4.86 -8.48
C SER A 127 21.17 -4.88 -9.57
N PHE A 128 21.75 -3.72 -9.87
CA PHE A 128 22.83 -3.55 -10.85
C PHE A 128 24.17 -3.25 -10.13
N ALA A 129 25.28 -3.40 -10.82
CA ALA A 129 26.63 -3.24 -10.26
C ALA A 129 26.88 -1.84 -9.65
N ASN A 130 26.30 -0.79 -10.22
CA ASN A 130 26.38 0.58 -9.72
C ASN A 130 25.37 0.88 -8.59
N ASN A 131 24.86 -0.17 -7.92
CA ASN A 131 23.91 -0.13 -6.82
C ASN A 131 22.56 0.50 -7.16
N ILE A 132 22.19 0.56 -8.44
CA ILE A 132 20.81 0.85 -8.86
C ILE A 132 19.94 -0.33 -8.48
N LYS A 133 18.81 -0.06 -7.84
CA LYS A 133 17.83 -1.09 -7.43
C LYS A 133 16.48 -0.81 -8.05
N VAL A 134 15.86 -1.83 -8.61
CA VAL A 134 14.54 -1.75 -9.22
C VAL A 134 13.54 -2.51 -8.35
N PHE A 135 12.51 -1.80 -7.93
CA PHE A 135 11.41 -2.33 -7.13
C PHE A 135 10.12 -2.35 -7.93
N VAL A 136 9.25 -3.30 -7.61
CA VAL A 136 7.88 -3.36 -8.12
C VAL A 136 6.91 -3.34 -6.94
N ASP A 137 5.88 -2.50 -7.05
CA ASP A 137 4.82 -2.40 -6.06
C ASP A 137 3.45 -2.27 -6.72
N TYR A 138 2.42 -2.68 -6.02
CA TYR A 138 1.03 -2.59 -6.47
C TYR A 138 0.36 -1.26 -6.08
N ALA A 139 1.08 -0.30 -5.57
CA ALA A 139 0.55 0.99 -5.13
C ALA A 139 -0.21 1.68 -6.27
N HIS A 140 -1.52 1.84 -6.12
CA HIS A 140 -2.40 2.45 -7.10
C HIS A 140 -3.32 3.53 -6.49
N THR A 141 -3.05 3.92 -5.25
CA THR A 141 -3.73 5.00 -4.53
C THR A 141 -2.71 6.01 -4.01
N PRO A 142 -3.11 7.27 -3.74
CA PRO A 142 -2.20 8.27 -3.18
C PRO A 142 -1.51 7.81 -1.89
N ASP A 143 -2.27 7.29 -0.93
CA ASP A 143 -1.75 6.80 0.35
C ASP A 143 -0.76 5.64 0.18
N ALA A 144 -1.09 4.68 -0.70
CA ALA A 144 -0.20 3.55 -0.97
C ALA A 144 1.12 4.01 -1.62
N LEU A 145 1.06 4.89 -2.63
CA LEU A 145 2.24 5.44 -3.28
C LEU A 145 3.13 6.20 -2.29
N LEU A 146 2.51 7.05 -1.44
CA LEU A 146 3.26 7.78 -0.42
C LEU A 146 3.97 6.84 0.56
N LYS A 147 3.28 5.82 1.07
CA LYS A 147 3.85 4.84 2.02
C LYS A 147 4.99 4.04 1.39
N THR A 148 4.84 3.61 0.14
CA THR A 148 5.88 2.88 -0.60
C THR A 148 7.11 3.77 -0.81
N LEU A 149 6.93 5.00 -1.30
CA LEU A 149 8.03 5.94 -1.48
C LEU A 149 8.71 6.29 -0.16
N SER A 150 7.94 6.55 0.90
CA SER A 150 8.49 6.82 2.24
C SER A 150 9.30 5.65 2.79
N SER A 151 8.85 4.41 2.56
CA SER A 151 9.59 3.22 2.97
C SER A 151 10.93 3.09 2.23
N LEU A 152 10.94 3.34 0.93
CA LEU A 152 12.17 3.33 0.13
C LEU A 152 13.12 4.46 0.56
N LYS A 153 12.58 5.66 0.77
CA LYS A 153 13.34 6.82 1.24
C LYS A 153 14.00 6.58 2.59
N ASN A 154 13.28 6.03 3.55
CA ASN A 154 13.82 5.70 4.87
C ASN A 154 14.95 4.66 4.82
N LYS A 155 14.91 3.75 3.84
CA LYS A 155 15.90 2.67 3.71
C LYS A 155 17.08 3.02 2.82
N TYR A 156 16.85 3.80 1.76
CA TYR A 156 17.83 4.02 0.70
C TYR A 156 18.16 5.50 0.43
N GLY A 157 17.48 6.43 1.12
CA GLY A 157 17.67 7.87 0.91
C GLY A 157 16.78 8.46 -0.19
N ASP A 158 17.06 9.68 -0.57
CA ASP A 158 16.19 10.51 -1.42
C ASP A 158 16.37 10.30 -2.93
N ASN A 159 17.36 9.49 -3.34
CA ASN A 159 17.67 9.28 -4.77
C ASN A 159 16.68 8.25 -5.37
N ILE A 160 15.42 8.64 -5.51
CA ILE A 160 14.34 7.77 -5.95
C ILE A 160 13.72 8.32 -7.23
N SER A 161 13.50 7.43 -8.20
CA SER A 161 12.68 7.66 -9.39
C SER A 161 11.47 6.74 -9.39
N VAL A 162 10.39 7.17 -10.03
CA VAL A 162 9.16 6.38 -10.11
C VAL A 162 8.68 6.27 -11.55
N VAL A 163 8.22 5.08 -11.94
CA VAL A 163 7.54 4.81 -13.21
C VAL A 163 6.12 4.38 -12.87
N PHE A 164 5.11 5.20 -13.20
CA PHE A 164 3.73 4.85 -12.91
C PHE A 164 2.74 5.43 -13.91
N GLY A 165 1.56 4.87 -13.93
CA GLY A 165 0.39 5.36 -14.62
C GLY A 165 -0.86 5.23 -13.75
N CYS A 166 -2.00 5.65 -14.28
CA CYS A 166 -3.29 5.45 -13.64
C CYS A 166 -4.26 4.79 -14.60
N GLY A 167 -5.05 3.85 -14.09
CA GLY A 167 -6.10 3.20 -14.87
C GLY A 167 -7.25 4.13 -15.25
N GLY A 168 -7.87 3.86 -16.40
CA GLY A 168 -9.11 4.47 -16.84
C GLY A 168 -10.32 3.90 -16.14
N ASP A 169 -11.47 4.58 -16.23
CA ASP A 169 -12.76 4.20 -15.63
C ASP A 169 -12.65 3.85 -14.14
N ARG A 170 -11.85 4.64 -13.44
CA ARG A 170 -11.61 4.57 -11.99
C ARG A 170 -11.66 5.97 -11.39
N ASP A 171 -11.50 6.09 -10.07
CA ASP A 171 -11.46 7.39 -9.39
C ASP A 171 -10.45 8.34 -10.06
N LYS A 172 -10.97 9.28 -10.87
CA LYS A 172 -10.14 10.27 -11.58
C LYS A 172 -9.52 11.29 -10.64
N ASN A 173 -10.16 11.52 -9.49
CA ASN A 173 -9.72 12.53 -8.53
C ASN A 173 -8.40 12.14 -7.84
N LYS A 174 -8.06 10.85 -7.79
CA LYS A 174 -6.77 10.42 -7.21
C LYS A 174 -5.56 10.78 -8.08
N ARG A 175 -5.73 10.94 -9.40
CA ARG A 175 -4.63 11.18 -10.36
C ARG A 175 -3.75 12.38 -9.99
N PRO A 176 -4.31 13.60 -9.79
CA PRO A 176 -3.50 14.76 -9.42
C PRO A 176 -2.81 14.61 -8.05
N PHE A 177 -3.40 13.87 -7.11
CA PHE A 177 -2.76 13.61 -5.81
C PHE A 177 -1.58 12.65 -5.95
N MET A 178 -1.71 11.58 -6.74
CA MET A 178 -0.60 10.66 -7.02
C MET A 178 0.56 11.39 -7.71
N ALA A 179 0.26 12.22 -8.69
CA ALA A 179 1.26 13.02 -9.41
C ALA A 179 1.96 14.01 -8.47
N LYS A 180 1.23 14.67 -7.55
CA LYS A 180 1.80 15.55 -6.54
C LYS A 180 2.76 14.79 -5.62
N ILE A 181 2.35 13.63 -5.10
CA ILE A 181 3.18 12.77 -4.25
C ILE A 181 4.47 12.37 -4.98
N ALA A 182 4.38 11.92 -6.23
CA ALA A 182 5.55 11.60 -7.04
C ALA A 182 6.45 12.82 -7.24
N ASN A 183 5.86 13.98 -7.54
CA ASN A 183 6.61 15.23 -7.69
C ASN A 183 7.37 15.65 -6.42
N GLU A 184 6.82 15.43 -5.24
CA GLU A 184 7.42 15.82 -3.96
C GLU A 184 8.48 14.84 -3.48
N ASN A 185 8.35 13.55 -3.82
CA ASN A 185 9.17 12.48 -3.25
C ASN A 185 10.17 11.84 -4.21
N CYS A 186 10.14 12.18 -5.52
CA CYS A 186 11.01 11.56 -6.51
C CYS A 186 11.87 12.59 -7.23
N LYS A 187 13.09 12.15 -7.61
CA LYS A 187 14.04 12.92 -8.43
C LYS A 187 13.60 12.97 -9.89
N LYS A 188 13.18 11.82 -10.45
CA LYS A 188 12.64 11.68 -11.80
C LYS A 188 11.29 10.96 -11.75
N VAL A 189 10.35 11.36 -12.61
CA VAL A 189 9.00 10.80 -12.66
C VAL A 189 8.67 10.44 -14.11
N TYR A 190 8.56 9.15 -14.36
CA TYR A 190 8.20 8.61 -15.67
C TYR A 190 6.70 8.27 -15.67
N ILE A 191 5.93 9.03 -16.45
CA ILE A 191 4.50 8.82 -16.61
C ILE A 191 4.26 7.93 -17.81
N THR A 192 3.57 6.83 -17.60
CA THR A 192 3.31 5.81 -18.61
C THR A 192 1.84 5.38 -18.61
N ASP A 193 1.45 4.62 -19.63
CA ASP A 193 0.12 4.03 -19.67
C ASP A 193 -0.01 2.91 -18.63
N ASP A 194 -1.19 2.85 -18.04
CA ASP A 194 -1.70 1.71 -17.31
C ASP A 194 -2.94 1.23 -18.06
N ASN A 195 -3.76 0.37 -17.53
CA ASN A 195 -4.97 -0.08 -18.18
C ASN A 195 -5.95 1.08 -18.42
N PRO A 196 -6.02 1.66 -19.65
CA PRO A 196 -6.81 2.86 -19.92
C PRO A 196 -8.32 2.57 -20.03
N ARG A 197 -8.72 1.31 -20.18
CA ARG A 197 -10.09 0.90 -20.46
C ARG A 197 -10.71 1.72 -21.60
N ASN A 198 -11.79 2.46 -21.34
CA ASN A 198 -12.46 3.29 -22.36
C ASN A 198 -11.93 4.74 -22.43
N GLU A 199 -10.95 5.11 -21.60
CA GLU A 199 -10.37 6.46 -21.63
C GLU A 199 -9.15 6.54 -22.56
N ASP A 200 -8.93 7.68 -23.20
CA ASP A 200 -7.69 7.95 -23.94
C ASP A 200 -6.51 8.01 -22.97
N PRO A 201 -5.51 7.11 -23.11
CA PRO A 201 -4.34 7.09 -22.23
C PRO A 201 -3.54 8.39 -22.25
N LYS A 202 -3.51 9.10 -23.37
CA LYS A 202 -2.84 10.42 -23.49
C LYS A 202 -3.49 11.46 -22.57
N ILE A 203 -4.83 11.42 -22.45
CA ILE A 203 -5.56 12.33 -21.56
C ILE A 203 -5.22 12.01 -20.09
N ILE A 204 -5.15 10.73 -19.73
CA ILE A 204 -4.75 10.30 -18.38
C ILE A 204 -3.36 10.82 -18.06
N ARG A 205 -2.37 10.59 -18.93
CA ARG A 205 -1.00 11.06 -18.72
C ARG A 205 -0.93 12.59 -18.62
N LYS A 206 -1.64 13.32 -19.47
CA LYS A 206 -1.71 14.79 -19.44
C LYS A 206 -2.19 15.33 -18.09
N VAL A 207 -3.17 14.66 -17.45
CA VAL A 207 -3.66 15.04 -16.11
C VAL A 207 -2.57 14.88 -15.05
N LEU A 208 -1.80 13.80 -15.12
CA LEU A 208 -0.69 13.52 -14.20
C LEU A 208 0.45 14.55 -14.39
N LEU A 209 0.86 14.77 -15.63
CA LEU A 209 1.97 15.67 -15.97
C LEU A 209 1.74 17.13 -15.54
N LYS A 210 0.49 17.60 -15.49
CA LYS A 210 0.16 18.95 -15.00
C LYS A 210 0.60 19.22 -13.55
N LYS A 211 0.83 18.18 -12.75
CA LYS A 211 1.23 18.29 -11.34
C LYS A 211 2.69 17.97 -11.07
N ILE A 212 3.46 17.71 -12.12
CA ILE A 212 4.88 17.36 -12.04
C ILE A 212 5.71 18.46 -12.69
N LYS A 213 6.82 18.84 -12.08
CA LYS A 213 7.77 19.82 -12.63
C LYS A 213 8.35 19.30 -13.96
N LYS A 214 8.39 20.15 -14.99
CA LYS A 214 8.84 19.78 -16.34
C LYS A 214 10.26 19.21 -16.37
N ASN A 215 11.16 19.75 -15.55
CA ASN A 215 12.57 19.35 -15.52
C ASN A 215 12.82 17.94 -14.97
N LYS A 216 11.81 17.29 -14.41
CA LYS A 216 11.94 15.90 -13.90
C LYS A 216 10.84 14.96 -14.38
N SER A 217 9.99 15.40 -15.32
CA SER A 217 8.88 14.60 -15.86
C SER A 217 9.22 14.05 -17.23
N PHE A 218 8.89 12.78 -17.45
CA PHE A 218 9.05 12.08 -18.72
C PHE A 218 7.70 11.48 -19.11
N ASP A 219 7.18 11.83 -20.29
CA ASP A 219 5.94 11.28 -20.85
C ASP A 219 6.27 10.16 -21.83
N ILE A 220 6.10 8.92 -21.42
CA ILE A 220 6.42 7.74 -22.23
C ILE A 220 5.27 6.75 -22.11
N GLY A 221 4.36 6.72 -23.10
CA GLY A 221 3.16 5.89 -23.07
C GLY A 221 3.47 4.40 -22.93
N ASP A 222 4.40 3.89 -23.73
CA ASP A 222 4.83 2.49 -23.63
C ASP A 222 5.53 2.22 -22.29
N ARG A 223 4.93 1.32 -21.47
CA ARG A 223 5.43 1.01 -20.13
C ARG A 223 6.79 0.33 -20.14
N ALA A 224 7.02 -0.57 -21.09
CA ALA A 224 8.30 -1.27 -21.19
C ALA A 224 9.41 -0.29 -21.55
N LEU A 225 9.14 0.62 -22.48
CA LEU A 225 10.05 1.69 -22.85
C LEU A 225 10.29 2.66 -21.68
N ALA A 226 9.25 3.02 -20.92
CA ALA A 226 9.36 3.88 -19.75
C ALA A 226 10.29 3.27 -18.69
N ILE A 227 10.12 1.98 -18.37
CA ILE A 227 10.96 1.24 -17.44
C ILE A 227 12.40 1.18 -17.96
N LYS A 228 12.59 0.84 -19.23
CA LYS A 228 13.92 0.80 -19.85
C LYS A 228 14.62 2.16 -19.76
N LYS A 229 13.91 3.25 -20.08
CA LYS A 229 14.45 4.61 -19.99
C LYS A 229 14.75 5.02 -18.55
N ALA A 230 13.93 4.65 -17.58
CA ALA A 230 14.22 4.92 -16.18
C ALA A 230 15.52 4.24 -15.73
N ILE A 231 15.74 2.98 -16.14
CA ILE A 231 16.96 2.24 -15.81
C ILE A 231 18.18 2.83 -16.53
N GLN A 232 18.07 3.17 -17.82
CA GLN A 232 19.16 3.75 -18.60
C GLN A 232 19.59 5.14 -18.08
N ASN A 233 18.65 5.93 -17.59
CA ASN A 233 18.88 7.29 -17.10
C ASN A 233 19.16 7.34 -15.59
N ALA A 234 19.27 6.18 -14.95
CA ALA A 234 19.50 6.11 -13.52
C ALA A 234 20.92 6.49 -13.14
N ASP A 235 21.05 7.33 -12.12
CA ASP A 235 22.33 7.66 -11.52
C ASP A 235 22.80 6.51 -10.59
N PRO A 236 24.10 6.43 -10.26
CA PRO A 236 24.56 5.47 -9.25
C PRO A 236 23.78 5.60 -7.93
N ASN A 237 23.48 4.48 -7.29
CA ASN A 237 22.68 4.38 -6.06
C ASN A 237 21.21 4.85 -6.21
N GLU A 238 20.70 4.98 -7.42
CA GLU A 238 19.29 5.37 -7.62
C GLU A 238 18.35 4.18 -7.40
N ILE A 239 17.22 4.45 -6.76
CA ILE A 239 16.14 3.50 -6.57
C ILE A 239 15.04 3.80 -7.59
N ILE A 240 14.61 2.78 -8.33
CA ILE A 240 13.52 2.89 -9.32
C ILE A 240 12.34 2.07 -8.81
N LEU A 241 11.19 2.73 -8.67
CA LEU A 241 9.92 2.11 -8.28
C LEU A 241 8.97 2.06 -9.48
#